data_bf1f82ef32d1777bc585d943fc4fa84e
#
_entry.id   bf1f82ef32d1777bc585d943fc4fa84e
#
_cell.length_a   1.000
_cell.length_b   1.000
_cell.length_c   1.000
_cell.angle_alpha   90.00
_cell.angle_beta   90.00
_cell.angle_gamma   90.00
#
_symmetry.space_group_name_H-M   'P 1'
#
loop_
_entity.id
_entity.type
_entity.pdbx_description
1 polymer ?
#
loop_
_entity_poly.entity_id
_entity_poly.type
_entity_poly.pdbx_seq_one_letter_code
_entity_poly.pdbx_strand_id
1 'polypeptide(L)'
;ACEESGIPAAISEHWEKGGQGGLELADILIEACKNKSKFDFLYDVNLPHISRIEVIAREVYGADSVEFSSKALEKLKVINSDNDYSDFAICIAKTHLSLSDNPELRGVPKSWQLSVKDVLIFKGAKLIVPVAGDISLMPGTSSNPNFRKIDIDLQTGKVKGIP
;
A
#
# COMPACT_ATOMS: atom_id res chain seq x y z
N ALA A 1 16.71 15.43 -6.99
CA ALA A 1 15.50 14.68 -7.41
C ALA A 1 14.25 15.54 -7.20
N CYS A 2 13.83 15.86 -5.97
CA CYS A 2 12.59 16.65 -5.74
C CYS A 2 12.62 18.01 -6.44
N GLU A 3 13.72 18.74 -6.34
CA GLU A 3 13.91 20.02 -7.02
C GLU A 3 13.81 19.90 -8.54
N GLU A 4 14.44 18.88 -9.12
CA GLU A 4 14.37 18.59 -10.57
C GLU A 4 12.94 18.26 -11.02
N SER A 5 12.12 17.73 -10.13
CA SER A 5 10.70 17.44 -10.38
C SER A 5 9.77 18.62 -10.03
N GLY A 6 10.32 19.75 -9.55
CA GLY A 6 9.54 20.91 -9.12
C GLY A 6 8.67 20.64 -7.88
N ILE A 7 9.03 19.64 -7.08
CA ILE A 7 8.31 19.26 -5.87
C ILE A 7 9.02 19.86 -4.66
N PRO A 8 8.37 20.71 -3.83
CA PRO A 8 8.94 21.21 -2.59
C PRO A 8 9.30 20.05 -1.65
N ALA A 9 10.43 20.15 -0.99
CA ALA A 9 10.92 19.11 -0.10
C ALA A 9 11.66 19.69 1.10
N ALA A 10 11.59 19.01 2.23
CA ALA A 10 12.35 19.31 3.44
C ALA A 10 12.92 18.04 4.05
N ILE A 11 14.00 18.19 4.79
CA ILE A 11 14.54 17.11 5.61
C ILE A 11 13.73 17.03 6.90
N SER A 12 13.24 15.84 7.23
CA SER A 12 12.52 15.58 8.47
C SER A 12 13.36 14.73 9.41
N GLU A 13 13.75 15.32 10.53
CA GLU A 13 14.52 14.67 11.59
C GLU A 13 13.65 14.35 12.82
N HIS A 14 12.36 14.11 12.61
CA HIS A 14 11.38 13.90 13.69
C HIS A 14 11.71 12.69 14.58
N TRP A 15 12.45 11.69 14.07
CA TRP A 15 12.90 10.55 14.84
C TRP A 15 13.87 10.95 15.94
N GLU A 16 14.82 11.83 15.64
CA GLU A 16 15.84 12.27 16.59
C GLU A 16 15.38 13.45 17.44
N LYS A 17 14.70 14.42 16.82
CA LYS A 17 14.38 15.73 17.42
C LYS A 17 12.91 15.90 17.78
N GLY A 18 12.10 14.81 17.64
CA GLY A 18 10.66 14.89 17.88
C GLY A 18 9.97 15.92 16.98
N GLY A 19 8.96 16.61 17.48
CA GLY A 19 8.18 17.58 16.71
C GLY A 19 9.02 18.74 16.13
N GLN A 20 10.09 19.12 16.80
CA GLN A 20 10.98 20.19 16.30
C GLN A 20 11.66 19.80 14.98
N GLY A 21 12.00 18.53 14.82
CA GLY A 21 12.63 18.03 13.60
C GLY A 21 11.70 17.94 12.38
N GLY A 22 10.40 18.19 12.55
CA GLY A 22 9.39 18.17 11.48
C GLY A 22 8.84 19.54 11.09
N LEU A 23 9.27 20.63 11.73
CA LEU A 23 8.66 21.96 11.52
C LEU A 23 8.81 22.45 10.08
N GLU A 24 9.99 22.32 9.49
CA GLU A 24 10.23 22.74 8.11
C GLU A 24 9.33 22.00 7.12
N LEU A 25 9.14 20.70 7.31
CA LEU A 25 8.23 19.89 6.49
C LEU A 25 6.77 20.34 6.69
N ALA A 26 6.39 20.68 7.91
CA ALA A 26 5.05 21.18 8.22
C ALA A 26 4.78 22.53 7.52
N ASP A 27 5.73 23.44 7.52
CA ASP A 27 5.62 24.75 6.85
C ASP A 27 5.47 24.60 5.34
N ILE A 28 6.26 23.73 4.72
CA ILE A 28 6.15 23.41 3.29
C ILE A 28 4.79 22.79 2.95
N LEU A 29 4.29 21.88 3.80
CA LEU A 29 2.97 21.29 3.62
C LEU A 29 1.85 22.33 3.72
N ILE A 30 1.90 23.21 4.70
CA ILE A 30 0.94 24.31 4.87
C ILE A 30 0.93 25.21 3.64
N GLU A 31 2.11 25.55 3.10
CA GLU A 31 2.21 26.35 1.89
C GLU A 31 1.63 25.63 0.66
N ALA A 32 1.94 24.34 0.51
CA ALA A 32 1.38 23.54 -0.57
C ALA A 32 -0.16 23.44 -0.52
N CYS A 33 -0.74 23.37 0.68
CA CYS A 33 -2.19 23.31 0.89
C CYS A 33 -2.93 24.62 0.54
N LYS A 34 -2.23 25.75 0.39
CA LYS A 34 -2.85 27.00 -0.09
C LYS A 34 -3.21 26.96 -1.57
N ASN A 35 -2.59 26.07 -2.33
CA ASN A 35 -2.88 25.89 -3.73
C ASN A 35 -4.19 25.10 -3.91
N LYS A 36 -4.96 25.45 -4.96
CA LYS A 36 -6.15 24.67 -5.30
C LYS A 36 -5.74 23.24 -5.68
N SER A 37 -6.39 22.26 -5.08
CA SER A 37 -6.21 20.87 -5.46
C SER A 37 -6.61 20.66 -6.93
N LYS A 38 -5.78 19.93 -7.67
CA LYS A 38 -6.05 19.40 -9.01
C LYS A 38 -6.15 17.87 -8.90
N PHE A 39 -6.93 17.41 -7.92
CA PHE A 39 -7.09 16.00 -7.70
C PHE A 39 -7.85 15.35 -8.86
N ASP A 40 -7.24 14.33 -9.45
CA ASP A 40 -7.85 13.43 -10.41
C ASP A 40 -7.67 11.98 -9.94
N PHE A 41 -8.66 11.16 -10.18
CA PHE A 41 -8.52 9.72 -9.93
C PHE A 41 -7.56 9.10 -10.94
N LEU A 42 -6.70 8.18 -10.48
CA LEU A 42 -5.77 7.45 -11.33
C LEU A 42 -6.50 6.63 -12.42
N TYR A 43 -7.69 6.17 -12.12
CA TYR A 43 -8.54 5.40 -13.02
C TYR A 43 -10.03 5.72 -12.78
N ASP A 44 -10.87 5.48 -13.78
CA ASP A 44 -12.32 5.55 -13.61
C ASP A 44 -12.78 4.44 -12.65
N VAL A 45 -13.46 4.83 -11.58
CA VAL A 45 -13.99 3.92 -10.55
C VAL A 45 -15.05 2.96 -11.08
N ASN A 46 -15.57 3.16 -12.27
CA ASN A 46 -16.52 2.26 -12.92
C ASN A 46 -15.86 1.18 -13.79
N LEU A 47 -14.53 1.23 -13.98
CA LEU A 47 -13.83 0.19 -14.71
C LEU A 47 -13.91 -1.17 -14.00
N PRO A 48 -13.90 -2.29 -14.74
CA PRO A 48 -13.73 -3.62 -14.16
C PRO A 48 -12.47 -3.70 -13.29
N HIS A 49 -12.49 -4.48 -12.21
CA HIS A 49 -11.35 -4.58 -11.28
C HIS A 49 -10.05 -5.03 -11.96
N ILE A 50 -10.14 -5.90 -12.99
CA ILE A 50 -8.98 -6.27 -13.80
C ILE A 50 -8.32 -5.05 -14.40
N SER A 51 -9.09 -4.18 -15.05
CA SER A 51 -8.56 -2.97 -15.69
C SER A 51 -8.00 -1.97 -14.67
N ARG A 52 -8.61 -1.86 -13.47
CA ARG A 52 -8.06 -1.03 -12.38
C ARG A 52 -6.70 -1.56 -11.92
N ILE A 53 -6.54 -2.89 -11.80
CA ILE A 53 -5.26 -3.52 -11.45
C ILE A 53 -4.21 -3.23 -12.52
N GLU A 54 -4.56 -3.36 -13.80
CA GLU A 54 -3.67 -3.07 -14.93
C GLU A 54 -3.22 -1.61 -14.95
N VAL A 55 -4.13 -0.65 -14.69
CA VAL A 55 -3.77 0.77 -14.61
C VAL A 55 -2.80 1.02 -13.46
N ILE A 56 -3.06 0.49 -12.27
CA ILE A 56 -2.14 0.65 -11.12
C ILE A 56 -0.78 0.02 -11.42
N ALA A 57 -0.75 -1.18 -12.00
CA ALA A 57 0.48 -1.87 -12.32
C ALA A 57 1.34 -1.06 -13.29
N ARG A 58 0.75 -0.45 -14.31
CA ARG A 58 1.43 0.35 -15.30
C ARG A 58 1.82 1.73 -14.78
N GLU A 59 0.85 2.51 -14.29
CA GLU A 59 1.03 3.92 -13.99
C GLU A 59 1.78 4.16 -12.66
N VAL A 60 1.61 3.26 -11.68
CA VAL A 60 2.25 3.41 -10.35
C VAL A 60 3.54 2.60 -10.27
N TYR A 61 3.52 1.37 -10.78
CA TYR A 61 4.66 0.46 -10.62
C TYR A 61 5.55 0.34 -11.86
N GLY A 62 5.08 0.79 -13.02
CA GLY A 62 5.86 0.74 -14.27
C GLY A 62 5.95 -0.65 -14.88
N ALA A 63 4.97 -1.53 -14.63
CA ALA A 63 4.88 -2.81 -15.30
C ALA A 63 4.44 -2.64 -16.78
N ASP A 64 5.00 -3.43 -17.67
CA ASP A 64 4.58 -3.43 -19.09
C ASP A 64 3.24 -4.15 -19.27
N SER A 65 2.97 -5.16 -18.44
CA SER A 65 1.75 -5.98 -18.49
C SER A 65 1.44 -6.63 -17.14
N VAL A 66 0.25 -7.22 -17.04
CA VAL A 66 -0.19 -7.99 -15.87
C VAL A 66 -0.58 -9.39 -16.33
N GLU A 67 -0.05 -10.40 -15.67
CA GLU A 67 -0.46 -11.79 -15.82
C GLU A 67 -1.29 -12.21 -14.61
N PHE A 68 -2.41 -12.84 -14.87
CA PHE A 68 -3.28 -13.36 -13.83
C PHE A 68 -3.29 -14.89 -13.86
N SER A 69 -3.10 -15.52 -12.71
CA SER A 69 -3.32 -16.97 -12.59
C SER A 69 -4.79 -17.32 -12.83
N SER A 70 -5.08 -18.57 -13.22
CA SER A 70 -6.46 -19.05 -13.37
C SER A 70 -7.29 -18.80 -12.09
N LYS A 71 -6.68 -19.03 -10.92
CA LYS A 71 -7.31 -18.80 -9.62
C LYS A 71 -7.68 -17.32 -9.40
N ALA A 72 -6.78 -16.40 -9.77
CA ALA A 72 -7.04 -14.97 -9.67
C ALA A 72 -8.17 -14.52 -10.61
N LEU A 73 -8.15 -15.01 -11.85
CA LEU A 73 -9.20 -14.72 -12.85
C LEU A 73 -10.57 -15.21 -12.42
N GLU A 74 -10.69 -16.43 -11.89
CA GLU A 74 -11.95 -16.97 -11.39
C GLU A 74 -12.53 -16.09 -10.28
N LYS A 75 -11.70 -15.67 -9.31
CA LYS A 75 -12.13 -14.78 -8.24
C LYS A 75 -12.53 -13.39 -8.76
N LEU A 76 -11.75 -12.80 -9.65
CA LEU A 76 -12.06 -11.51 -10.25
C LEU A 76 -13.35 -11.55 -11.07
N LYS A 77 -13.63 -12.68 -11.74
CA LYS A 77 -14.89 -12.87 -12.45
C LYS A 77 -16.10 -12.85 -11.51
N VAL A 78 -16.00 -13.51 -10.37
CA VAL A 78 -17.06 -13.46 -9.33
C VAL A 78 -17.21 -12.05 -8.77
N ILE A 79 -16.10 -11.40 -8.42
CA ILE A 79 -16.07 -10.03 -7.89
C ILE A 79 -16.73 -9.05 -8.87
N ASN A 80 -16.39 -9.13 -10.16
CA ASN A 80 -16.94 -8.23 -11.17
C ASN A 80 -18.44 -8.48 -11.48
N SER A 81 -18.96 -9.66 -11.14
CA SER A 81 -20.38 -9.99 -11.33
C SER A 81 -21.27 -9.55 -10.15
N ASP A 82 -20.68 -9.12 -9.06
CA ASP A 82 -21.38 -8.75 -7.83
C ASP A 82 -21.22 -7.23 -7.57
N ASN A 83 -22.33 -6.52 -7.63
CA ASN A 83 -22.36 -5.07 -7.42
C ASN A 83 -21.91 -4.62 -6.03
N ASP A 84 -21.94 -5.51 -5.03
CA ASP A 84 -21.47 -5.21 -3.68
C ASP A 84 -19.98 -4.86 -3.63
N TYR A 85 -19.22 -5.24 -4.64
CA TYR A 85 -17.78 -4.94 -4.73
C TYR A 85 -17.44 -3.79 -5.69
N SER A 86 -18.43 -3.18 -6.33
CA SER A 86 -18.21 -2.16 -7.38
C SER A 86 -17.40 -0.96 -6.92
N ASP A 87 -17.57 -0.53 -5.67
CA ASP A 87 -16.89 0.61 -5.04
C ASP A 87 -15.61 0.23 -4.28
N PHE A 88 -15.22 -1.05 -4.29
CA PHE A 88 -14.01 -1.49 -3.58
C PHE A 88 -12.75 -0.99 -4.30
N ALA A 89 -11.82 -0.44 -3.52
CA ALA A 89 -10.54 0.01 -4.02
C ALA A 89 -9.56 -1.16 -4.21
N ILE A 90 -8.59 -0.98 -5.09
CA ILE A 90 -7.51 -1.95 -5.31
C ILE A 90 -6.31 -1.63 -4.43
N CYS A 91 -5.76 -2.65 -3.76
CA CYS A 91 -4.51 -2.55 -3.01
C CYS A 91 -3.62 -3.74 -3.36
N ILE A 92 -2.61 -3.56 -4.19
CA ILE A 92 -1.73 -4.65 -4.64
C ILE A 92 -0.76 -5.04 -3.53
N ALA A 93 -0.83 -6.31 -3.07
CA ALA A 93 0.10 -6.90 -2.13
C ALA A 93 1.27 -7.53 -2.89
N LYS A 94 2.47 -6.97 -2.71
CA LYS A 94 3.71 -7.44 -3.35
C LYS A 94 4.92 -7.13 -2.47
N THR A 95 6.12 -7.56 -2.87
CA THR A 95 7.35 -7.26 -2.16
C THR A 95 7.56 -5.75 -1.97
N HIS A 96 8.13 -5.36 -0.84
CA HIS A 96 8.52 -3.99 -0.54
C HIS A 96 9.92 -3.62 -1.06
N LEU A 97 10.69 -4.60 -1.55
CA LEU A 97 12.09 -4.41 -1.99
C LEU A 97 12.21 -3.90 -3.43
N SER A 98 11.11 -3.93 -4.20
CA SER A 98 11.08 -3.55 -5.60
C SER A 98 9.73 -2.92 -5.98
N LEU A 99 9.69 -2.12 -7.03
CA LEU A 99 8.43 -1.77 -7.69
C LEU A 99 7.81 -2.96 -8.44
N SER A 100 8.62 -3.96 -8.85
CA SER A 100 8.11 -5.24 -9.37
C SER A 100 7.64 -6.18 -8.26
N ASP A 101 7.10 -7.33 -8.63
CA ASP A 101 6.76 -8.44 -7.74
C ASP A 101 7.95 -9.36 -7.43
N ASN A 102 9.09 -9.12 -8.06
CA ASN A 102 10.33 -9.90 -7.84
C ASN A 102 11.28 -9.12 -6.89
N PRO A 103 11.55 -9.63 -5.67
CA PRO A 103 12.44 -8.98 -4.71
C PRO A 103 13.91 -8.89 -5.17
N GLU A 104 14.33 -9.69 -6.13
CA GLU A 104 15.69 -9.64 -6.70
C GLU A 104 15.89 -8.46 -7.65
N LEU A 105 14.82 -7.99 -8.31
CA LEU A 105 14.83 -6.82 -9.17
C LEU A 105 14.63 -5.54 -8.35
N ARG A 106 15.59 -5.21 -7.51
CA ARG A 106 15.49 -4.09 -6.56
C ARG A 106 15.27 -2.73 -7.24
N GLY A 107 14.55 -1.85 -6.55
CA GLY A 107 14.33 -0.47 -6.98
C GLY A 107 13.26 -0.34 -8.07
N VAL A 108 13.63 0.28 -9.19
CA VAL A 108 12.74 0.62 -10.30
C VAL A 108 13.15 -0.16 -11.56
N PRO A 109 12.80 -1.45 -11.67
CA PRO A 109 13.08 -2.24 -12.85
C PRO A 109 12.26 -1.76 -14.06
N LYS A 110 12.75 -2.08 -15.27
CA LYS A 110 12.05 -1.83 -16.54
C LYS A 110 11.80 -3.16 -17.24
N SER A 111 10.83 -3.16 -18.13
CA SER A 111 10.49 -4.33 -18.98
C SER A 111 10.17 -5.56 -18.14
N TRP A 112 9.18 -5.42 -17.24
CA TRP A 112 8.75 -6.49 -16.35
C TRP A 112 7.22 -6.63 -16.36
N GLN A 113 6.75 -7.79 -15.98
CA GLN A 113 5.34 -8.15 -15.91
C GLN A 113 4.94 -8.44 -14.46
N LEU A 114 3.80 -7.88 -14.04
CA LEU A 114 3.23 -8.17 -12.72
C LEU A 114 2.49 -9.51 -12.76
N SER A 115 2.87 -10.46 -11.89
CA SER A 115 2.24 -11.78 -11.80
C SER A 115 1.28 -11.87 -10.62
N VAL A 116 -0.01 -11.75 -10.87
CA VAL A 116 -1.07 -11.85 -9.85
C VAL A 116 -1.45 -13.32 -9.62
N LYS A 117 -1.05 -13.87 -8.48
CA LYS A 117 -1.25 -15.28 -8.11
C LYS A 117 -2.62 -15.55 -7.47
N ASP A 118 -3.13 -14.61 -6.70
CA ASP A 118 -4.41 -14.73 -5.99
C ASP A 118 -5.04 -13.35 -5.78
N VAL A 119 -6.31 -13.35 -5.35
CA VAL A 119 -7.02 -12.13 -4.96
C VAL A 119 -7.73 -12.37 -3.64
N LEU A 120 -7.60 -11.44 -2.71
CA LEU A 120 -8.29 -11.45 -1.43
C LEU A 120 -9.30 -10.29 -1.37
N ILE A 121 -10.35 -10.46 -0.56
CA ILE A 121 -11.39 -9.46 -0.35
C ILE A 121 -11.44 -9.11 1.13
N PHE A 122 -11.26 -7.85 1.45
CA PHE A 122 -11.41 -7.30 2.79
C PHE A 122 -12.67 -6.45 2.86
N LYS A 123 -13.81 -7.07 3.11
CA LYS A 123 -15.13 -6.41 3.09
C LYS A 123 -15.23 -5.23 4.05
N GLY A 124 -14.70 -5.36 5.25
CA GLY A 124 -14.74 -4.28 6.25
C GLY A 124 -13.93 -3.04 5.87
N ALA A 125 -12.89 -3.20 5.04
CA ALA A 125 -12.07 -2.11 4.54
C ALA A 125 -12.46 -1.68 3.11
N LYS A 126 -13.40 -2.37 2.47
CA LYS A 126 -13.75 -2.20 1.04
C LYS A 126 -12.53 -2.28 0.11
N LEU A 127 -11.70 -3.30 0.32
CA LEU A 127 -10.49 -3.52 -0.47
C LEU A 127 -10.52 -4.86 -1.19
N ILE A 128 -10.11 -4.83 -2.45
CA ILE A 128 -9.71 -5.99 -3.23
C ILE A 128 -8.20 -5.98 -3.30
N VAL A 129 -7.59 -7.09 -2.87
CA VAL A 129 -6.13 -7.18 -2.73
C VAL A 129 -5.59 -8.25 -3.67
N PRO A 130 -5.12 -7.88 -4.87
CA PRO A 130 -4.31 -8.74 -5.71
C PRO A 130 -3.00 -9.09 -5.02
N VAL A 131 -2.69 -10.38 -4.95
CA VAL A 131 -1.45 -10.89 -4.35
C VAL A 131 -0.48 -11.22 -5.47
N ALA A 132 0.62 -10.46 -5.54
CA ALA A 132 1.63 -10.60 -6.57
C ALA A 132 2.98 -11.05 -5.99
N GLY A 133 3.61 -11.99 -6.67
CA GLY A 133 4.84 -12.60 -6.20
C GLY A 133 4.66 -13.49 -4.97
N ASP A 134 5.75 -13.73 -4.26
CA ASP A 134 5.77 -14.50 -3.01
C ASP A 134 5.80 -13.55 -1.82
N ILE A 135 4.63 -13.24 -1.29
CA ILE A 135 4.47 -12.35 -0.14
C ILE A 135 3.65 -13.01 0.97
N SER A 136 4.14 -12.90 2.19
CA SER A 136 3.36 -13.23 3.39
C SER A 136 2.59 -12.00 3.85
N LEU A 137 1.28 -12.11 3.94
CA LEU A 137 0.45 -11.04 4.47
C LEU A 137 0.58 -10.97 6.00
N MET A 138 0.46 -9.76 6.53
CA MET A 138 0.46 -9.57 7.98
C MET A 138 -0.74 -10.31 8.60
N PRO A 139 -0.53 -11.14 9.63
CA PRO A 139 -1.62 -11.75 10.36
C PRO A 139 -2.51 -10.68 10.99
N GLY A 140 -3.83 -10.90 10.97
CA GLY A 140 -4.76 -10.03 11.68
C GLY A 140 -4.50 -10.08 13.18
N THR A 141 -4.71 -8.96 13.89
CA THR A 141 -4.69 -8.92 15.35
C THR A 141 -5.89 -9.69 15.92
N SER A 142 -5.66 -10.49 16.97
CA SER A 142 -6.75 -11.16 17.68
C SER A 142 -7.62 -10.13 18.39
N SER A 143 -8.88 -10.51 18.74
CA SER A 143 -9.78 -9.68 19.56
C SER A 143 -9.21 -9.39 20.97
N ASN A 144 -8.25 -10.21 21.43
CA ASN A 144 -7.52 -10.02 22.68
C ASN A 144 -5.99 -10.07 22.41
N PRO A 145 -5.43 -9.03 21.77
CA PRO A 145 -4.03 -9.01 21.38
C PRO A 145 -3.10 -8.92 22.59
N ASN A 146 -1.91 -9.51 22.48
CA ASN A 146 -0.94 -9.57 23.57
C ASN A 146 -0.47 -8.19 24.06
N PHE A 147 -0.44 -7.17 23.20
CA PHE A 147 -0.04 -5.82 23.63
C PHE A 147 -0.89 -5.26 24.77
N ARG A 148 -2.15 -5.70 24.95
CA ARG A 148 -3.02 -5.32 26.07
C ARG A 148 -2.60 -5.92 27.41
N LYS A 149 -1.73 -6.94 27.40
CA LYS A 149 -1.25 -7.66 28.58
C LYS A 149 0.20 -7.34 28.89
N ILE A 150 0.93 -6.78 27.93
CA ILE A 150 2.33 -6.42 28.09
C ILE A 150 2.42 -5.11 28.85
N ASP A 151 3.16 -5.11 29.95
CA ASP A 151 3.39 -3.94 30.79
C ASP A 151 4.79 -3.99 31.39
N ILE A 152 5.27 -2.87 31.88
CA ILE A 152 6.56 -2.76 32.57
C ILE A 152 6.31 -2.49 34.05
N ASP A 153 6.85 -3.32 34.91
CA ASP A 153 6.91 -3.07 36.33
C ASP A 153 7.89 -1.94 36.61
N LEU A 154 7.36 -0.77 36.96
CA LEU A 154 8.17 0.44 37.16
C LEU A 154 9.14 0.37 38.34
N GLN A 155 8.93 -0.53 39.28
CA GLN A 155 9.81 -0.71 40.47
C GLN A 155 10.99 -1.62 40.11
N THR A 156 10.75 -2.66 39.35
CA THR A 156 11.74 -3.70 39.04
C THR A 156 12.31 -3.61 37.62
N GLY A 157 11.69 -2.82 36.73
CA GLY A 157 12.02 -2.74 35.31
C GLY A 157 11.69 -4.01 34.51
N LYS A 158 11.02 -4.99 35.09
CA LYS A 158 10.69 -6.26 34.44
C LYS A 158 9.44 -6.12 33.55
N VAL A 159 9.52 -6.69 32.37
CA VAL A 159 8.38 -6.78 31.46
C VAL A 159 7.46 -7.91 31.92
N LYS A 160 6.14 -7.64 32.01
CA LYS A 160 5.08 -8.59 32.33
C LYS A 160 4.24 -8.85 31.09
N GLY A 161 3.57 -10.01 31.04
CA GLY A 161 2.59 -10.35 29.98
C GLY A 161 3.19 -10.84 28.67
N ILE A 162 4.48 -11.08 28.59
CA ILE A 162 5.11 -11.82 27.47
C ILE A 162 4.84 -13.31 27.73
N PRO A 163 4.31 -14.06 26.69
CA PRO A 163 4.10 -15.50 26.82
C PRO A 163 5.40 -16.28 26.92
#